data_07ac217783ba0fc86b743e5bea71149a
#
_entry.id   07ac217783ba0fc86b743e5bea71149a
#
_cell.length_a   1.000
_cell.length_b   1.000
_cell.length_c   1.000
_cell.angle_alpha   90.00
_cell.angle_beta   90.00
_cell.angle_gamma   90.00
#
_symmetry.space_group_name_H-M   'P 1'
#
loop_
_entity.id
_entity.type
_entity.pdbx_description
1 polymer ?
#
loop_
_entity_poly.entity_id
_entity_poly.type
_entity_poly.pdbx_seq_one_letter_code
_entity_poly.pdbx_strand_id
1 'polypeptide(L)'
;MPEKEHSGEAVLNRLCSEGFAHYQQSVRIVEVLEQKGQGLNLTWEVRNGILNHQMTGQPDTLEGWVVRYSDKIAYIHHDVDDAIRGGIIREEEIPRTYTDILGHSSKERLNTMIHDIVAQSQGKPSITMSEDVEFAFRGMRRYMFDNVYTNPKAKGEERKAENTVKELFLYYMDHPELLSNEYIERMWQSGETQERSVCDYIAGMTDQYAITKFQEFFVPAAWRY
;
A
#
# COMPACT_ATOMS: atom_id res chain seq x y z
N MET A 1 12.74 1.61 -11.89
CA MET A 1 12.83 2.44 -10.69
C MET A 1 12.47 1.56 -9.53
N PRO A 2 13.19 1.63 -8.41
CA PRO A 2 12.74 0.95 -7.21
C PRO A 2 11.37 1.52 -6.83
N GLU A 3 10.47 0.65 -6.41
CA GLU A 3 9.23 1.02 -5.78
C GLU A 3 9.58 1.78 -4.50
N LYS A 4 8.89 2.91 -4.25
CA LYS A 4 9.01 3.53 -2.94
C LYS A 4 8.31 2.60 -1.97
N GLU A 5 9.06 1.95 -1.09
CA GLU A 5 8.48 1.22 0.03
C GLU A 5 7.59 2.20 0.82
N HIS A 6 6.38 1.76 1.13
CA HIS A 6 5.52 2.53 2.01
C HIS A 6 6.22 2.73 3.35
N SER A 7 6.11 3.92 3.94
CA SER A 7 6.86 4.27 5.15
C SER A 7 6.70 3.25 6.27
N GLY A 8 5.47 2.73 6.48
CA GLY A 8 5.20 1.67 7.45
C GLY A 8 5.86 0.34 7.08
N GLU A 9 5.81 -0.06 5.81
CA GLU A 9 6.45 -1.26 5.29
C GLU A 9 7.96 -1.24 5.52
N ALA A 10 8.64 -0.14 5.18
CA ALA A 10 10.06 0.00 5.39
C ALA A 10 10.46 -0.12 6.88
N VAL A 11 9.63 0.39 7.78
CA VAL A 11 9.86 0.25 9.24
C VAL A 11 9.67 -1.20 9.68
N LEU A 12 8.57 -1.83 9.32
CA LEU A 12 8.30 -3.23 9.68
C LEU A 12 9.35 -4.17 9.09
N ASN A 13 9.78 -3.93 7.84
CA ASN A 13 10.84 -4.72 7.21
C ASN A 13 12.18 -4.65 7.97
N ARG A 14 12.49 -3.51 8.59
CA ARG A 14 13.69 -3.36 9.42
C ARG A 14 13.57 -3.97 10.81
N LEU A 15 12.35 -4.00 11.37
CA LEU A 15 12.11 -4.44 12.74
C LEU A 15 11.78 -5.93 12.85
N CYS A 16 11.15 -6.50 11.82
CA CYS A 16 10.84 -7.93 11.78
C CYS A 16 12.07 -8.72 11.29
N SER A 17 12.51 -9.68 12.07
CA SER A 17 13.70 -10.51 11.75
C SER A 17 13.53 -11.32 10.44
N GLU A 18 12.30 -11.72 10.13
CA GLU A 18 11.94 -12.40 8.87
C GLU A 18 11.71 -11.43 7.71
N GLY A 19 11.84 -10.12 7.95
CA GLY A 19 11.47 -9.09 7.01
C GLY A 19 9.96 -8.89 6.89
N PHE A 20 9.57 -7.88 6.10
CA PHE A 20 8.17 -7.55 5.82
C PHE A 20 8.01 -6.99 4.41
N ALA A 21 7.03 -7.49 3.68
CA ALA A 21 6.60 -6.93 2.40
C ALA A 21 5.07 -7.01 2.30
N HIS A 22 4.43 -5.90 1.90
CA HIS A 22 2.96 -5.79 1.88
C HIS A 22 2.28 -6.88 1.04
N TYR A 23 2.87 -7.25 -0.10
CA TYR A 23 2.31 -8.28 -0.98
C TYR A 23 2.39 -9.68 -0.36
N GLN A 24 3.42 -9.98 0.43
CA GLN A 24 3.53 -11.22 1.20
C GLN A 24 2.54 -11.19 2.38
N GLN A 25 2.43 -10.05 3.05
CA GLN A 25 1.45 -9.85 4.11
C GLN A 25 0.01 -9.99 3.61
N SER A 26 -0.30 -9.50 2.41
CA SER A 26 -1.62 -9.68 1.79
C SER A 26 -1.96 -11.16 1.58
N VAL A 27 -1.00 -11.98 1.15
CA VAL A 27 -1.20 -13.44 1.05
C VAL A 27 -1.37 -14.05 2.44
N ARG A 28 -0.56 -13.65 3.41
CA ARG A 28 -0.66 -14.13 4.79
C ARG A 28 -2.03 -13.80 5.42
N ILE A 29 -2.56 -12.62 5.16
CA ILE A 29 -3.91 -12.24 5.62
C ILE A 29 -4.92 -13.28 5.14
N VAL A 30 -4.98 -13.54 3.84
CA VAL A 30 -5.99 -14.41 3.25
C VAL A 30 -5.76 -15.91 3.50
N GLU A 31 -4.54 -16.33 3.77
CA GLU A 31 -4.21 -17.75 4.02
C GLU A 31 -4.22 -18.10 5.51
N VAL A 32 -3.88 -17.15 6.39
CA VAL A 32 -3.59 -17.45 7.79
C VAL A 32 -4.42 -16.62 8.74
N LEU A 33 -4.57 -15.28 8.53
CA LEU A 33 -5.13 -14.38 9.52
C LEU A 33 -6.67 -14.35 9.49
N GLU A 34 -7.27 -14.40 8.31
CA GLU A 34 -8.70 -14.34 8.13
C GLU A 34 -9.44 -15.54 8.78
N GLN A 35 -10.74 -15.38 9.05
CA GLN A 35 -11.60 -16.40 9.64
C GLN A 35 -11.01 -17.01 10.94
N LYS A 36 -10.49 -16.16 11.83
CA LYS A 36 -9.92 -16.59 13.12
C LYS A 36 -8.75 -17.57 12.96
N GLY A 37 -7.89 -17.34 11.99
CA GLY A 37 -6.72 -18.15 11.77
C GLY A 37 -6.91 -19.36 10.84
N GLN A 38 -8.08 -19.48 10.17
CA GLN A 38 -8.35 -20.58 9.24
C GLN A 38 -8.06 -20.22 7.78
N GLY A 39 -7.91 -18.93 7.48
CA GLY A 39 -7.76 -18.43 6.12
C GLY A 39 -9.04 -18.53 5.27
N LEU A 40 -8.99 -18.00 4.07
CA LEU A 40 -10.15 -17.92 3.16
C LEU A 40 -10.26 -19.11 2.18
N ASN A 41 -9.30 -20.04 2.19
CA ASN A 41 -9.26 -21.18 1.26
C ASN A 41 -9.37 -20.76 -0.23
N LEU A 42 -8.61 -19.74 -0.62
CA LEU A 42 -8.60 -19.23 -2.00
C LEU A 42 -7.86 -20.16 -2.94
N THR A 43 -8.23 -20.13 -4.23
CA THR A 43 -7.51 -20.89 -5.26
C THR A 43 -6.09 -20.33 -5.44
N TRP A 44 -5.23 -21.14 -6.05
CA TRP A 44 -3.85 -20.72 -6.35
C TRP A 44 -3.79 -19.47 -7.22
N GLU A 45 -4.68 -19.37 -8.22
CA GLU A 45 -4.73 -18.25 -9.15
C GLU A 45 -4.99 -16.91 -8.43
N VAL A 46 -5.93 -16.91 -7.48
CA VAL A 46 -6.25 -15.73 -6.67
C VAL A 46 -5.06 -15.33 -5.80
N ARG A 47 -4.44 -16.30 -5.12
CA ARG A 47 -3.26 -16.07 -4.28
C ARG A 47 -2.06 -15.58 -5.09
N ASN A 48 -1.84 -16.15 -6.28
CA ASN A 48 -0.82 -15.69 -7.24
C ASN A 48 -1.06 -14.24 -7.64
N GLY A 49 -2.30 -13.87 -7.97
CA GLY A 49 -2.67 -12.49 -8.28
C GLY A 49 -2.41 -11.52 -7.11
N ILE A 50 -2.76 -11.91 -5.88
CA ILE A 50 -2.49 -11.13 -4.66
C ILE A 50 -0.97 -10.97 -4.46
N LEU A 51 -0.20 -12.04 -4.57
CA LEU A 51 1.25 -12.01 -4.38
C LEU A 51 1.95 -11.11 -5.39
N ASN A 52 1.45 -11.06 -6.62
CA ASN A 52 2.11 -10.42 -7.76
C ASN A 52 1.44 -9.10 -8.21
N HIS A 53 0.58 -8.47 -7.38
CA HIS A 53 -0.06 -7.20 -7.74
C HIS A 53 0.92 -6.02 -7.79
N GLN A 54 2.01 -6.09 -7.02
CA GLN A 54 3.02 -5.04 -6.93
C GLN A 54 3.79 -4.83 -8.25
N MET A 55 4.59 -3.75 -8.31
CA MET A 55 5.25 -3.28 -9.56
C MET A 55 6.14 -4.29 -10.26
N THR A 56 6.91 -5.05 -9.50
CA THR A 56 7.86 -6.05 -10.01
C THR A 56 7.23 -7.42 -10.17
N GLY A 57 6.00 -7.59 -9.69
CA GLY A 57 5.27 -8.85 -9.77
C GLY A 57 4.94 -9.25 -11.20
N GLN A 58 4.84 -10.55 -11.43
CA GLN A 58 4.51 -11.16 -12.71
C GLN A 58 3.38 -12.17 -12.46
N PRO A 59 2.10 -11.73 -12.47
CA PRO A 59 0.98 -12.66 -12.32
C PRO A 59 0.94 -13.69 -13.45
N ASP A 60 0.58 -14.92 -13.12
CA ASP A 60 0.47 -16.01 -14.11
C ASP A 60 -0.88 -16.02 -14.84
N THR A 61 -1.87 -15.26 -14.35
CA THR A 61 -3.22 -15.21 -14.92
C THR A 61 -3.56 -13.84 -15.48
N LEU A 62 -4.49 -13.77 -16.44
CA LEU A 62 -4.96 -12.51 -16.98
C LEU A 62 -5.68 -11.66 -15.91
N GLU A 63 -6.44 -12.31 -15.03
CA GLU A 63 -7.11 -11.66 -13.90
C GLU A 63 -6.09 -11.00 -12.95
N GLY A 64 -4.98 -11.69 -12.66
CA GLY A 64 -3.88 -11.12 -11.90
C GLY A 64 -3.27 -9.88 -12.56
N TRP A 65 -3.13 -9.89 -13.88
CA TRP A 65 -2.68 -8.72 -14.64
C TRP A 65 -3.69 -7.56 -14.57
N VAL A 66 -5.01 -7.86 -14.64
CA VAL A 66 -6.05 -6.83 -14.45
C VAL A 66 -5.93 -6.21 -13.06
N VAL A 67 -5.80 -7.01 -12.01
CA VAL A 67 -5.62 -6.50 -10.63
C VAL A 67 -4.36 -5.62 -10.55
N ARG A 68 -3.24 -6.08 -11.10
CA ARG A 68 -1.98 -5.33 -11.10
C ARG A 68 -2.07 -3.98 -11.83
N TYR A 69 -2.78 -3.90 -12.96
CA TYR A 69 -3.02 -2.62 -13.63
C TYR A 69 -3.99 -1.74 -12.85
N SER A 70 -5.04 -2.31 -12.28
CA SER A 70 -6.02 -1.58 -11.47
C SER A 70 -5.36 -0.94 -10.25
N ASP A 71 -4.51 -1.68 -9.54
CA ASP A 71 -3.73 -1.18 -8.41
C ASP A 71 -2.86 0.02 -8.80
N LYS A 72 -2.10 -0.10 -9.88
CA LYS A 72 -1.23 0.98 -10.38
C LYS A 72 -2.00 2.23 -10.80
N ILE A 73 -3.13 2.05 -11.46
CA ILE A 73 -3.99 3.16 -11.90
C ILE A 73 -4.59 3.84 -10.68
N ALA A 74 -5.13 3.07 -9.74
CA ALA A 74 -5.70 3.59 -8.51
C ALA A 74 -4.68 4.37 -7.69
N TYR A 75 -3.47 3.82 -7.54
CA TYR A 75 -2.37 4.47 -6.83
C TYR A 75 -2.04 5.85 -7.42
N ILE A 76 -1.77 5.94 -8.73
CA ILE A 76 -1.46 7.23 -9.38
C ILE A 76 -2.66 8.19 -9.31
N HIS A 77 -3.86 7.67 -9.52
CA HIS A 77 -5.08 8.49 -9.48
C HIS A 77 -5.25 9.15 -8.10
N HIS A 78 -5.16 8.39 -7.03
CA HIS A 78 -5.31 8.90 -5.67
C HIS A 78 -4.14 9.80 -5.26
N ASP A 79 -2.91 9.42 -5.57
CA ASP A 79 -1.74 10.21 -5.19
C ASP A 79 -1.70 11.59 -5.87
N VAL A 80 -2.11 11.68 -7.14
CA VAL A 80 -2.22 12.98 -7.84
C VAL A 80 -3.29 13.84 -7.18
N ASP A 81 -4.47 13.29 -6.88
CA ASP A 81 -5.55 14.02 -6.24
C ASP A 81 -5.16 14.50 -4.83
N ASP A 82 -4.48 13.64 -4.07
CA ASP A 82 -4.03 13.98 -2.73
C ASP A 82 -2.90 15.03 -2.74
N ALA A 83 -1.99 14.95 -3.70
CA ALA A 83 -0.93 15.94 -3.86
C ALA A 83 -1.48 17.33 -4.23
N ILE A 84 -2.50 17.37 -5.09
CA ILE A 84 -3.20 18.62 -5.44
C ILE A 84 -3.98 19.14 -4.23
N ARG A 85 -4.75 18.30 -3.55
CA ARG A 85 -5.52 18.67 -2.36
C ARG A 85 -4.62 19.11 -1.21
N GLY A 86 -3.47 18.50 -1.05
CA GLY A 86 -2.44 18.86 -0.07
C GLY A 86 -1.64 20.11 -0.44
N GLY A 87 -1.85 20.68 -1.64
CA GLY A 87 -1.14 21.87 -2.13
C GLY A 87 0.35 21.62 -2.34
N ILE A 88 0.74 20.39 -2.71
CA ILE A 88 2.11 20.01 -3.04
C ILE A 88 2.38 20.33 -4.50
N ILE A 89 1.43 20.06 -5.39
CA ILE A 89 1.43 20.41 -6.81
C ILE A 89 0.09 21.03 -7.20
N ARG A 90 0.04 21.65 -8.37
CA ARG A 90 -1.20 22.10 -9.02
C ARG A 90 -1.42 21.32 -10.30
N GLU A 91 -2.68 21.18 -10.75
CA GLU A 91 -3.02 20.44 -11.98
C GLU A 91 -2.24 20.99 -13.20
N GLU A 92 -2.07 22.31 -13.29
CA GLU A 92 -1.38 22.97 -14.40
C GLU A 92 0.14 22.72 -14.42
N GLU A 93 0.71 22.21 -13.34
CA GLU A 93 2.15 21.88 -13.23
C GLU A 93 2.45 20.48 -13.78
N ILE A 94 1.43 19.66 -13.99
CA ILE A 94 1.60 18.34 -14.59
C ILE A 94 1.96 18.52 -16.07
N PRO A 95 3.04 17.91 -16.56
CA PRO A 95 3.49 18.10 -17.93
C PRO A 95 2.42 17.76 -18.98
N ARG A 96 2.18 18.68 -19.90
CA ARG A 96 1.20 18.51 -20.98
C ARG A 96 1.46 17.28 -21.85
N THR A 97 2.71 16.89 -22.01
CA THR A 97 3.11 15.65 -22.69
C THR A 97 2.35 14.41 -22.16
N TYR A 98 1.95 14.43 -20.88
CA TYR A 98 1.20 13.34 -20.27
C TYR A 98 -0.30 13.63 -20.23
N THR A 99 -0.67 14.87 -19.88
CA THR A 99 -2.09 15.23 -19.76
C THR A 99 -2.81 15.33 -21.10
N ASP A 100 -2.12 15.68 -22.20
CA ASP A 100 -2.69 15.69 -23.55
C ASP A 100 -3.07 14.27 -24.02
N ILE A 101 -2.39 13.23 -23.49
CA ILE A 101 -2.68 11.83 -23.80
C ILE A 101 -3.73 11.26 -22.81
N LEU A 102 -3.50 11.46 -21.51
CA LEU A 102 -4.34 10.82 -20.48
C LEU A 102 -5.61 11.61 -20.16
N GLY A 103 -5.59 12.93 -20.28
CA GLY A 103 -6.66 13.84 -19.91
C GLY A 103 -6.21 14.91 -18.91
N HIS A 104 -6.95 16.02 -18.88
CA HIS A 104 -6.65 17.21 -18.09
C HIS A 104 -7.37 17.25 -16.73
N SER A 105 -8.03 16.18 -16.36
CA SER A 105 -8.66 16.00 -15.06
C SER A 105 -8.48 14.59 -14.57
N SER A 106 -8.58 14.39 -13.26
CA SER A 106 -8.48 13.08 -12.63
C SER A 106 -9.46 12.07 -13.23
N LYS A 107 -10.71 12.51 -13.46
CA LYS A 107 -11.75 11.69 -14.09
C LYS A 107 -11.41 11.30 -15.53
N GLU A 108 -10.89 12.23 -16.33
CA GLU A 108 -10.49 11.95 -17.71
C GLU A 108 -9.33 10.97 -17.75
N ARG A 109 -8.30 11.19 -16.93
CA ARG A 109 -7.14 10.30 -16.83
C ARG A 109 -7.54 8.87 -16.49
N LEU A 110 -8.37 8.70 -15.47
CA LEU A 110 -8.89 7.40 -15.06
C LEU A 110 -9.65 6.72 -16.20
N ASN A 111 -10.57 7.47 -16.83
CA ASN A 111 -11.37 6.97 -17.94
C ASN A 111 -10.51 6.55 -19.14
N THR A 112 -9.53 7.37 -19.54
CA THR A 112 -8.63 7.06 -20.65
C THR A 112 -7.85 5.78 -20.40
N MET A 113 -7.24 5.63 -19.22
CA MET A 113 -6.43 4.44 -18.89
C MET A 113 -7.29 3.16 -18.87
N ILE A 114 -8.48 3.21 -18.28
CA ILE A 114 -9.38 2.04 -18.24
C ILE A 114 -9.85 1.65 -19.64
N HIS A 115 -10.32 2.61 -20.42
CA HIS A 115 -10.80 2.33 -21.77
C HIS A 115 -9.69 1.84 -22.70
N ASP A 116 -8.49 2.40 -22.59
CA ASP A 116 -7.33 1.96 -23.38
C ASP A 116 -6.96 0.50 -23.06
N ILE A 117 -6.85 0.14 -21.78
CA ILE A 117 -6.56 -1.25 -21.37
C ILE A 117 -7.61 -2.21 -21.93
N VAL A 118 -8.89 -1.87 -21.80
CA VAL A 118 -9.98 -2.71 -22.34
C VAL A 118 -9.84 -2.87 -23.84
N ALA A 119 -9.65 -1.77 -24.58
CA ALA A 119 -9.53 -1.79 -26.04
C ALA A 119 -8.28 -2.55 -26.51
N GLN A 120 -7.15 -2.38 -25.81
CA GLN A 120 -5.90 -3.05 -26.19
C GLN A 120 -5.88 -4.53 -25.83
N SER A 121 -6.64 -4.95 -24.83
CA SER A 121 -6.62 -6.33 -24.31
C SER A 121 -7.73 -7.21 -24.86
N GLN A 122 -8.82 -6.64 -25.34
CA GLN A 122 -9.99 -7.39 -25.80
C GLN A 122 -9.63 -8.41 -26.90
N GLY A 123 -9.92 -9.68 -26.64
CA GLY A 123 -9.65 -10.79 -27.56
C GLY A 123 -8.16 -11.18 -27.68
N LYS A 124 -7.29 -10.67 -26.82
CA LYS A 124 -5.86 -11.00 -26.79
C LYS A 124 -5.52 -11.84 -25.53
N PRO A 125 -4.47 -12.66 -25.58
CA PRO A 125 -3.99 -13.44 -24.44
C PRO A 125 -3.10 -12.62 -23.49
N SER A 126 -3.26 -11.29 -23.45
CA SER A 126 -2.47 -10.39 -22.63
C SER A 126 -3.26 -9.16 -22.25
N ILE A 127 -2.98 -8.61 -21.06
CA ILE A 127 -3.51 -7.32 -20.59
C ILE A 127 -2.44 -6.27 -20.80
N THR A 128 -2.73 -5.26 -21.63
CA THR A 128 -1.75 -4.25 -22.04
C THR A 128 -2.40 -2.88 -22.19
N MET A 129 -1.59 -1.83 -22.14
CA MET A 129 -1.91 -0.47 -22.60
C MET A 129 -1.36 -0.26 -24.01
N SER A 130 -1.87 0.75 -24.72
CA SER A 130 -1.21 1.28 -25.93
C SER A 130 0.12 1.93 -25.55
N GLU A 131 1.05 2.03 -26.52
CA GLU A 131 2.38 2.61 -26.28
C GLU A 131 2.30 4.05 -25.77
N ASP A 132 1.40 4.87 -26.32
CA ASP A 132 1.22 6.27 -25.93
C ASP A 132 0.70 6.40 -24.50
N VAL A 133 -0.33 5.60 -24.15
CA VAL A 133 -0.90 5.62 -22.78
C VAL A 133 0.10 5.08 -21.77
N GLU A 134 0.83 4.02 -22.10
CA GLU A 134 1.87 3.48 -21.23
C GLU A 134 3.02 4.47 -21.02
N PHE A 135 3.45 5.16 -22.09
CA PHE A 135 4.45 6.23 -22.00
C PHE A 135 3.99 7.35 -21.08
N ALA A 136 2.78 7.86 -21.27
CA ALA A 136 2.24 8.94 -20.46
C ALA A 136 2.01 8.52 -19.00
N PHE A 137 1.55 7.29 -18.76
CA PHE A 137 1.37 6.71 -17.44
C PHE A 137 2.71 6.58 -16.68
N ARG A 138 3.75 6.04 -17.32
CA ARG A 138 5.10 5.95 -16.74
C ARG A 138 5.70 7.33 -16.47
N GLY A 139 5.45 8.29 -17.37
CA GLY A 139 5.88 9.68 -17.24
C GLY A 139 5.21 10.36 -16.06
N MET A 140 3.90 10.18 -15.88
CA MET A 140 3.15 10.69 -14.72
C MET A 140 3.70 10.14 -13.40
N ARG A 141 3.96 8.83 -13.32
CA ARG A 141 4.61 8.23 -12.15
C ARG A 141 5.97 8.85 -11.85
N ARG A 142 6.78 9.07 -12.89
CA ARG A 142 8.08 9.72 -12.72
C ARG A 142 7.93 11.13 -12.20
N TYR A 143 6.99 11.89 -12.75
CA TYR A 143 6.68 13.23 -12.29
C TYR A 143 6.28 13.25 -10.81
N MET A 144 5.41 12.33 -10.38
CA MET A 144 5.01 12.19 -8.98
C MET A 144 6.20 11.87 -8.08
N PHE A 145 7.07 10.96 -8.53
CA PHE A 145 8.28 10.64 -7.77
C PHE A 145 9.18 11.86 -7.57
N ASP A 146 9.45 12.60 -8.64
CA ASP A 146 10.40 13.72 -8.62
C ASP A 146 9.84 14.97 -7.89
N ASN A 147 8.52 15.18 -7.86
CA ASN A 147 7.91 16.43 -7.37
C ASN A 147 7.07 16.27 -6.10
N VAL A 148 6.55 15.08 -5.82
CA VAL A 148 5.67 14.83 -4.67
C VAL A 148 6.39 14.05 -3.60
N TYR A 149 6.87 12.84 -3.91
CA TYR A 149 7.45 11.96 -2.89
C TYR A 149 8.80 12.43 -2.36
N THR A 150 9.54 13.25 -3.11
CA THR A 150 10.79 13.89 -2.64
C THR A 150 10.58 15.24 -1.97
N ASN A 151 9.33 15.74 -1.94
CA ASN A 151 9.02 17.04 -1.38
C ASN A 151 9.30 17.07 0.14
N PRO A 152 10.02 18.09 0.67
CA PRO A 152 10.36 18.17 2.08
C PRO A 152 9.16 18.16 3.03
N LYS A 153 8.02 18.73 2.61
CA LYS A 153 6.77 18.73 3.39
C LYS A 153 6.22 17.31 3.55
N ALA A 154 6.15 16.55 2.45
CA ALA A 154 5.74 15.15 2.47
C ALA A 154 6.71 14.30 3.29
N LYS A 155 8.03 14.50 3.13
CA LYS A 155 9.07 13.81 3.90
C LYS A 155 9.03 14.08 5.40
N GLY A 156 8.56 15.25 5.82
CA GLY A 156 8.37 15.60 7.22
C GLY A 156 7.28 14.74 7.89
N GLU A 157 6.15 14.57 7.23
CA GLU A 157 5.04 13.74 7.72
C GLU A 157 5.36 12.24 7.63
N GLU A 158 6.03 11.81 6.58
CA GLU A 158 6.52 10.44 6.43
C GLU A 158 7.38 10.00 7.62
N ARG A 159 8.32 10.84 8.05
CA ARG A 159 9.16 10.57 9.23
C ARG A 159 8.36 10.43 10.54
N LYS A 160 7.29 11.20 10.69
CA LYS A 160 6.40 11.06 11.85
C LYS A 160 5.65 9.73 11.82
N ALA A 161 5.15 9.34 10.65
CA ALA A 161 4.49 8.06 10.46
C ALA A 161 5.44 6.88 10.73
N GLU A 162 6.67 6.93 10.21
CA GLU A 162 7.72 5.94 10.50
C GLU A 162 7.98 5.81 12.00
N ASN A 163 8.11 6.94 12.70
CA ASN A 163 8.32 6.94 14.14
C ASN A 163 7.12 6.36 14.89
N THR A 164 5.90 6.70 14.48
CA THR A 164 4.68 6.13 15.07
C THR A 164 4.66 4.60 14.97
N VAL A 165 4.92 4.05 13.78
CA VAL A 165 4.97 2.60 13.57
C VAL A 165 6.06 1.95 14.42
N LYS A 166 7.25 2.54 14.43
CA LYS A 166 8.38 2.03 15.21
C LYS A 166 8.09 1.98 16.71
N GLU A 167 7.60 3.08 17.28
CA GLU A 167 7.34 3.16 18.72
C GLU A 167 6.19 2.22 19.11
N LEU A 168 5.15 2.10 18.30
CA LEU A 168 4.09 1.12 18.52
C LEU A 168 4.62 -0.31 18.47
N PHE A 169 5.48 -0.64 17.50
CA PHE A 169 6.08 -1.98 17.40
C PHE A 169 6.86 -2.33 18.66
N LEU A 170 7.77 -1.45 19.10
CA LEU A 170 8.56 -1.67 20.29
C LEU A 170 7.68 -1.78 21.55
N TYR A 171 6.67 -0.94 21.65
CA TYR A 171 5.74 -0.96 22.77
C TYR A 171 4.95 -2.27 22.88
N TYR A 172 4.41 -2.78 21.74
CA TYR A 172 3.73 -4.07 21.74
C TYR A 172 4.67 -5.27 21.91
N MET A 173 5.95 -5.13 21.53
CA MET A 173 6.97 -6.13 21.88
C MET A 173 7.23 -6.20 23.39
N ASP A 174 7.20 -5.07 24.08
CA ASP A 174 7.35 -5.03 25.55
C ASP A 174 6.04 -5.36 26.29
N HIS A 175 4.89 -5.18 25.65
CA HIS A 175 3.55 -5.35 26.21
C HIS A 175 2.64 -6.24 25.33
N PRO A 176 2.99 -7.51 25.09
CA PRO A 176 2.22 -8.39 24.21
C PRO A 176 0.79 -8.66 24.72
N GLU A 177 0.53 -8.48 26.01
CA GLU A 177 -0.81 -8.59 26.62
C GLU A 177 -1.81 -7.54 26.12
N LEU A 178 -1.33 -6.48 25.46
CA LEU A 178 -2.16 -5.43 24.87
C LEU A 178 -2.61 -5.72 23.42
N LEU A 179 -2.08 -6.78 22.83
CA LEU A 179 -2.59 -7.27 21.55
C LEU A 179 -4.04 -7.74 21.72
N SER A 180 -4.81 -7.77 20.61
CA SER A 180 -6.14 -8.36 20.69
C SER A 180 -6.07 -9.86 20.99
N ASN A 181 -7.10 -10.38 21.66
CA ASN A 181 -7.16 -11.79 22.07
C ASN A 181 -6.87 -12.75 20.94
N GLU A 182 -7.29 -12.43 19.72
CA GLU A 182 -7.07 -13.26 18.54
C GLU A 182 -5.57 -13.47 18.25
N TYR A 183 -4.75 -12.43 18.35
CA TYR A 183 -3.31 -12.54 18.16
C TYR A 183 -2.61 -13.27 19.31
N ILE A 184 -3.07 -13.03 20.53
CA ILE A 184 -2.57 -13.74 21.73
C ILE A 184 -2.87 -15.24 21.63
N GLU A 185 -4.10 -15.61 21.31
CA GLU A 185 -4.51 -17.00 21.14
C GLU A 185 -3.73 -17.70 20.03
N ARG A 186 -3.45 -16.99 18.93
CA ARG A 186 -2.66 -17.55 17.82
C ARG A 186 -1.21 -17.83 18.23
N MET A 187 -0.56 -16.94 18.97
CA MET A 187 0.77 -17.22 19.51
C MET A 187 0.80 -18.52 20.32
N TRP A 188 -0.23 -18.75 21.15
CA TRP A 188 -0.31 -19.94 21.97
C TRP A 188 -0.67 -21.22 21.20
N GLN A 189 -1.54 -21.12 20.21
CA GLN A 189 -2.09 -22.30 19.50
C GLN A 189 -1.23 -22.73 18.31
N SER A 190 -0.68 -21.79 17.54
CA SER A 190 0.09 -22.08 16.33
C SER A 190 1.60 -22.03 16.53
N GLY A 191 2.07 -21.57 17.71
CA GLY A 191 3.49 -21.42 17.98
C GLY A 191 4.14 -20.25 17.20
N GLU A 192 3.34 -19.29 16.73
CA GLU A 192 3.89 -18.09 16.09
C GLU A 192 4.74 -17.27 17.05
N THR A 193 5.77 -16.65 16.52
CA THR A 193 6.61 -15.77 17.30
C THR A 193 5.83 -14.51 17.71
N GLN A 194 6.15 -13.97 18.89
CA GLN A 194 5.61 -12.70 19.35
C GLN A 194 5.88 -11.58 18.34
N GLU A 195 7.08 -11.53 17.80
CA GLU A 195 7.48 -10.54 16.79
C GLU A 195 6.57 -10.60 15.56
N ARG A 196 6.27 -11.80 15.05
CA ARG A 196 5.38 -11.96 13.90
C ARG A 196 3.95 -11.52 14.21
N SER A 197 3.44 -11.86 15.39
CA SER A 197 2.10 -11.45 15.84
C SER A 197 1.99 -9.93 16.02
N VAL A 198 3.01 -9.29 16.56
CA VAL A 198 3.07 -7.81 16.67
C VAL A 198 3.14 -7.18 15.29
N CYS A 199 3.94 -7.73 14.38
CA CYS A 199 4.04 -7.27 13.01
C CYS A 199 2.69 -7.34 12.28
N ASP A 200 1.99 -8.48 12.38
CA ASP A 200 0.66 -8.67 11.80
C ASP A 200 -0.37 -7.68 12.37
N TYR A 201 -0.35 -7.47 13.69
CA TYR A 201 -1.27 -6.57 14.35
C TYR A 201 -1.10 -5.13 13.89
N ILE A 202 0.15 -4.65 13.80
CA ILE A 202 0.44 -3.30 13.34
C ILE A 202 0.15 -3.14 11.84
N ALA A 203 0.49 -4.14 11.03
CA ALA A 203 0.18 -4.13 9.60
C ALA A 203 -1.33 -4.08 9.30
N GLY A 204 -2.16 -4.57 10.23
CA GLY A 204 -3.62 -4.50 10.15
C GLY A 204 -4.25 -3.18 10.65
N MET A 205 -3.45 -2.26 11.18
CA MET A 205 -3.98 -0.97 11.66
C MET A 205 -4.30 -0.03 10.50
N THR A 206 -5.41 0.69 10.62
CA THR A 206 -5.60 1.92 9.83
C THR A 206 -4.72 3.04 10.38
N ASP A 207 -4.39 4.03 9.56
CA ASP A 207 -3.61 5.20 9.99
C ASP A 207 -4.24 5.89 11.21
N GLN A 208 -5.55 6.06 11.19
CA GLN A 208 -6.27 6.68 12.29
C GLN A 208 -6.18 5.86 13.59
N TYR A 209 -6.25 4.54 13.49
CA TYR A 209 -6.12 3.66 14.64
C TYR A 209 -4.70 3.68 15.20
N ALA A 210 -3.69 3.64 14.34
CA ALA A 210 -2.29 3.74 14.74
C ALA A 210 -1.99 5.08 15.46
N ILE A 211 -2.48 6.20 14.92
CA ILE A 211 -2.35 7.53 15.55
C ILE A 211 -3.06 7.54 16.93
N THR A 212 -4.25 6.98 17.01
CA THR A 212 -5.00 6.91 18.27
C THR A 212 -4.24 6.09 19.32
N LYS A 213 -3.71 4.93 18.95
CA LYS A 213 -2.91 4.09 19.85
C LYS A 213 -1.60 4.76 20.27
N PHE A 214 -0.95 5.44 19.35
CA PHE A 214 0.25 6.22 19.67
C PHE A 214 -0.07 7.33 20.69
N GLN A 215 -1.17 8.05 20.50
CA GLN A 215 -1.59 9.07 21.46
C GLN A 215 -1.94 8.48 22.84
N GLU A 216 -2.62 7.33 22.85
CA GLU A 216 -2.99 6.63 24.09
C GLU A 216 -1.76 6.23 24.92
N PHE A 217 -0.71 5.74 24.26
CA PHE A 217 0.46 5.19 24.97
C PHE A 217 1.56 6.21 25.24
N PHE A 218 1.72 7.21 24.38
CA PHE A 218 2.89 8.11 24.44
C PHE A 218 2.56 9.56 24.74
N VAL A 219 1.28 9.94 24.74
CA VAL A 219 0.88 11.32 25.03
C VAL A 219 0.13 11.37 26.36
N PRO A 220 0.63 12.10 27.37
CA PRO A 220 -0.07 12.24 28.65
C PRO A 220 -1.48 12.81 28.47
N ALA A 221 -2.46 12.21 29.15
CA ALA A 221 -3.81 12.76 29.21
C ALA A 221 -3.83 14.08 30.00
N ALA A 222 -4.49 15.10 29.46
CA ALA A 222 -4.65 16.37 30.20
C ALA A 222 -5.54 16.13 31.44
N TRP A 223 -5.11 16.66 32.57
CA TRP A 223 -5.93 16.68 33.78
C TRP A 223 -7.18 17.53 33.52
N ARG A 224 -8.35 16.93 33.57
CA ARG A 224 -9.63 17.68 33.57
C ARG A 224 -9.98 17.96 35.02
N TYR A 225 -9.92 19.23 35.41
CA TYR A 225 -10.45 19.73 36.67
C TYR A 225 -11.98 19.90 36.55
#